data_cd37e156d0f380501ce89dba1ab31b2a
#
_entry.id   cd37e156d0f380501ce89dba1ab31b2a
#
_cell.length_a   1.000
_cell.length_b   1.000
_cell.length_c   1.000
_cell.angle_alpha   90.00
_cell.angle_beta   90.00
_cell.angle_gamma   90.00
#
_symmetry.space_group_name_H-M   'P 1'
#
loop_
_entity.id
_entity.type
_entity.pdbx_description
1 polymer ?
#
loop_
_entity_poly.entity_id
_entity_poly.type
_entity_poly.pdbx_seq_one_letter_code
_entity_poly.pdbx_strand_id
1 'polypeptide(L)'
;MLRKSANDIKSLKRKTPIVCLTAYTAPIARAIDEQVDLMLVGDSLGMVLYDYENTLQVTLEQMIKHAKSVVGASNKSCVIVDMPFGTYEESVEKAFMNAARVMKETNCNG
;
A
#
# COMPACT_ATOMS: atom_id res chain seq x y z
N MET A 1 -9.85 9.94 13.07
CA MET A 1 -8.46 9.66 13.51
C MET A 1 -7.55 9.64 12.29
N LEU A 2 -6.40 10.27 12.39
CA LEU A 2 -5.46 10.34 11.28
C LEU A 2 -4.44 9.21 11.38
N ARG A 3 -4.24 8.50 10.27
CA ARG A 3 -3.13 7.56 10.13
C ARG A 3 -1.80 8.32 10.09
N LYS A 4 -0.72 7.63 10.42
CA LYS A 4 0.63 8.19 10.25
C LYS A 4 0.85 8.59 8.79
N SER A 5 1.41 9.76 8.60
CA SER A 5 1.79 10.27 7.28
C SER A 5 3.20 9.82 6.91
N ALA A 6 3.59 10.06 5.65
CA ALA A 6 4.98 9.84 5.23
C ALA A 6 5.97 10.66 6.08
N ASN A 7 5.58 11.88 6.47
CA ASN A 7 6.42 12.71 7.35
C ASN A 7 6.56 12.12 8.75
N ASP A 8 5.49 11.52 9.27
CA ASP A 8 5.56 10.83 10.58
C ASP A 8 6.55 9.66 10.51
N ILE A 9 6.50 8.86 9.44
CA ILE A 9 7.45 7.77 9.24
C ILE A 9 8.88 8.31 9.15
N LYS A 10 9.09 9.35 8.36
CA LYS A 10 10.41 9.98 8.21
C LYS A 10 10.96 10.48 9.55
N SER A 11 10.10 10.99 10.43
CA SER A 11 10.50 11.49 11.74
C SER A 11 11.02 10.42 12.68
N LEU A 12 10.73 9.14 12.42
CA LEU A 12 11.22 8.01 13.22
C LEU A 12 12.67 7.64 12.90
N LYS A 13 13.22 8.17 11.81
CA LYS A 13 14.61 7.88 11.41
C LYS A 13 15.57 8.19 12.55
N ARG A 14 16.43 7.23 12.87
CA ARG A 14 17.45 7.30 13.93
C ARG A 14 16.87 7.42 15.35
N LYS A 15 15.57 7.25 15.54
CA LYS A 15 14.91 7.27 16.85
C LYS A 15 14.47 5.89 17.28
N THR A 16 13.63 5.24 16.49
CA THR A 16 13.15 3.89 16.73
C THR A 16 13.11 3.10 15.43
N PRO A 17 13.24 1.76 15.48
CA PRO A 17 13.02 0.93 14.31
C PRO A 17 11.60 1.12 13.78
N ILE A 18 11.48 1.21 12.45
CA ILE A 18 10.19 1.30 11.77
C ILE A 18 9.70 -0.11 11.48
N VAL A 19 8.54 -0.47 12.01
CA VAL A 19 7.92 -1.79 11.80
C VAL A 19 7.02 -1.69 10.57
N CYS A 20 7.33 -2.48 9.55
CA CYS A 20 6.57 -2.55 8.32
C CYS A 20 6.15 -3.99 8.04
N LEU A 21 4.86 -4.21 7.78
CA LEU A 21 4.33 -5.50 7.36
C LEU A 21 3.46 -5.30 6.12
N THR A 22 3.38 -6.34 5.29
CA THR A 22 2.40 -6.37 4.21
C THR A 22 1.02 -6.65 4.77
N ALA A 23 0.00 -6.07 4.11
CA ALA A 23 -1.40 -6.37 4.37
C ALA A 23 -2.17 -6.30 3.06
N TYR A 24 -2.97 -7.31 2.76
CA TYR A 24 -3.71 -7.39 1.50
C TYR A 24 -5.23 -7.39 1.70
N THR A 25 -5.69 -7.54 2.93
CA THR A 25 -7.11 -7.69 3.25
C THR A 25 -7.46 -6.90 4.50
N ALA A 26 -8.73 -6.55 4.64
CA ALA A 26 -9.23 -5.80 5.79
C ALA A 26 -9.00 -6.53 7.13
N PRO A 27 -9.27 -7.85 7.26
CA PRO A 27 -9.03 -8.53 8.54
C PRO A 27 -7.57 -8.48 9.00
N ILE A 28 -6.63 -8.70 8.08
CA ILE A 28 -5.19 -8.64 8.41
C ILE A 28 -4.79 -7.21 8.77
N ALA A 29 -5.21 -6.23 7.99
CA ALA A 29 -4.92 -4.83 8.28
C ALA A 29 -5.42 -4.44 9.68
N ARG A 30 -6.65 -4.83 10.02
CA ARG A 30 -7.24 -4.55 11.33
C ARG A 30 -6.45 -5.21 12.46
N ALA A 31 -5.97 -6.43 12.25
CA ALA A 31 -5.23 -7.18 13.26
C ALA A 31 -3.87 -6.57 13.58
N ILE A 32 -3.19 -5.97 12.59
CA ILE A 32 -1.83 -5.47 12.76
C ILE A 32 -1.74 -3.95 12.92
N ASP A 33 -2.82 -3.22 12.74
CA ASP A 33 -2.81 -1.75 12.66
C ASP A 33 -2.18 -1.06 13.88
N GLU A 34 -2.33 -1.61 15.07
CA GLU A 34 -1.72 -1.05 16.28
C GLU A 34 -0.29 -1.51 16.52
N GLN A 35 0.17 -2.51 15.78
CA GLN A 35 1.46 -3.15 15.99
C GLN A 35 2.54 -2.63 15.03
N VAL A 36 2.16 -1.96 13.95
CA VAL A 36 3.07 -1.54 12.91
C VAL A 36 3.01 -0.04 12.68
N ASP A 37 4.07 0.50 12.12
CA ASP A 37 4.13 1.90 11.70
C ASP A 37 3.63 2.08 10.28
N LEU A 38 3.89 1.08 9.43
CA LEU A 38 3.61 1.14 8.02
C LEU A 38 3.06 -0.19 7.53
N MET A 39 1.97 -0.15 6.77
CA MET A 39 1.46 -1.30 6.03
C MET A 39 1.77 -1.13 4.56
N LEU A 40 2.26 -2.18 3.93
CA LEU A 40 2.48 -2.21 2.49
C LEU A 40 1.41 -3.09 1.84
N VAL A 41 0.63 -2.48 0.94
CA VAL A 41 -0.21 -3.23 0.01
C VAL A 41 0.68 -3.52 -1.18
N GLY A 42 1.35 -4.67 -1.14
CA GLY A 42 2.34 -5.04 -2.13
C GLY A 42 1.75 -5.81 -3.29
N ASP A 43 2.34 -5.68 -4.47
CA ASP A 43 1.93 -6.44 -5.65
C ASP A 43 2.22 -7.95 -5.51
N SER A 44 2.99 -8.34 -4.50
CA SER A 44 3.13 -9.73 -4.09
C SER A 44 1.77 -10.40 -3.75
N LEU A 45 0.71 -9.62 -3.54
CA LEU A 45 -0.64 -10.16 -3.37
C LEU A 45 -1.03 -11.09 -4.53
N GLY A 46 -0.52 -10.86 -5.74
CA GLY A 46 -0.77 -11.73 -6.87
C GLY A 46 -0.28 -13.15 -6.63
N MET A 47 0.87 -13.29 -6.00
CA MET A 47 1.45 -14.59 -5.66
C MET A 47 0.80 -15.19 -4.42
N VAL A 48 0.54 -14.36 -3.42
CA VAL A 48 0.00 -14.82 -2.12
C VAL A 48 -1.48 -15.18 -2.20
N LEU A 49 -2.27 -14.39 -2.92
CA LEU A 49 -3.74 -14.55 -2.94
C LEU A 49 -4.28 -15.16 -4.23
N TYR A 50 -3.59 -14.97 -5.36
CA TYR A 50 -4.11 -15.37 -6.68
C TYR A 50 -3.32 -16.51 -7.33
N ASP A 51 -2.32 -17.03 -6.64
CA ASP A 51 -1.48 -18.13 -7.13
C ASP A 51 -0.76 -17.81 -8.45
N TYR A 52 -0.44 -16.55 -8.68
CA TYR A 52 0.39 -16.15 -9.83
C TYR A 52 1.84 -16.58 -9.60
N GLU A 53 2.54 -16.94 -10.67
CA GLU A 53 3.97 -17.31 -10.59
C GLU A 53 4.86 -16.10 -10.22
N ASN A 54 4.41 -14.89 -10.55
CA ASN A 54 5.15 -13.66 -10.30
C ASN A 54 4.17 -12.48 -10.24
N THR A 55 4.70 -11.26 -10.12
CA THR A 55 3.86 -10.06 -9.98
C THR A 55 3.49 -9.40 -11.31
N LEU A 56 3.96 -9.92 -12.46
CA LEU A 56 3.74 -9.27 -13.76
C LEU A 56 2.27 -9.15 -14.16
N GLN A 57 1.43 -10.09 -13.71
CA GLN A 57 0.00 -10.12 -14.07
C GLN A 57 -0.88 -9.24 -13.19
N VAL A 58 -0.33 -8.70 -12.10
CA VAL A 58 -1.11 -7.88 -11.16
C VAL A 58 -1.51 -6.58 -11.86
N THR A 59 -2.81 -6.27 -11.82
CA THR A 59 -3.36 -5.06 -12.42
C THR A 59 -3.46 -3.91 -11.43
N LEU A 60 -3.54 -2.69 -11.95
CA LEU A 60 -3.75 -1.52 -11.11
C LEU A 60 -5.11 -1.60 -10.40
N GLU A 61 -6.12 -2.14 -11.07
CA GLU A 61 -7.46 -2.35 -10.50
C GLU A 61 -7.42 -3.28 -9.30
N GLN A 62 -6.66 -4.38 -9.38
CA GLN A 62 -6.46 -5.29 -8.23
C GLN A 62 -5.82 -4.55 -7.06
N MET A 63 -4.75 -3.79 -7.33
CA MET A 63 -4.08 -3.02 -6.29
C MET A 63 -5.02 -2.03 -5.62
N ILE A 64 -5.81 -1.30 -6.40
CA ILE A 64 -6.79 -0.34 -5.88
C ILE A 64 -7.83 -1.02 -5.01
N LYS A 65 -8.38 -2.16 -5.43
CA LYS A 65 -9.38 -2.89 -4.64
C LYS A 65 -8.84 -3.34 -3.29
N HIS A 66 -7.66 -3.94 -3.29
CA HIS A 66 -7.03 -4.38 -2.05
C HIS A 66 -6.63 -3.20 -1.16
N ALA A 67 -6.09 -2.14 -1.75
CA ALA A 67 -5.73 -0.94 -1.02
C ALA A 67 -6.94 -0.28 -0.34
N LYS A 68 -8.10 -0.22 -1.01
CA LYS A 68 -9.34 0.29 -0.41
C LYS A 68 -9.70 -0.49 0.85
N SER A 69 -9.60 -1.81 0.80
CA SER A 69 -9.92 -2.67 1.94
C SER A 69 -8.96 -2.43 3.11
N VAL A 70 -7.66 -2.35 2.82
CA VAL A 70 -6.64 -2.12 3.84
C VAL A 70 -6.77 -0.73 4.46
N VAL A 71 -6.92 0.30 3.64
CA VAL A 71 -7.12 1.68 4.11
C VAL A 71 -8.36 1.79 4.98
N GLY A 72 -9.47 1.18 4.55
CA GLY A 72 -10.72 1.20 5.30
C GLY A 72 -10.63 0.53 6.67
N ALA A 73 -9.71 -0.42 6.84
CA ALA A 73 -9.49 -1.13 8.10
C ALA A 73 -8.37 -0.54 8.95
N SER A 74 -7.66 0.49 8.46
CA SER A 74 -6.50 1.07 9.12
C SER A 74 -6.84 2.42 9.73
N ASN A 75 -6.52 2.61 10.99
CA ASN A 75 -6.78 3.85 11.72
C ASN A 75 -5.50 4.54 12.19
N LYS A 76 -4.38 3.83 12.26
CA LYS A 76 -3.13 4.32 12.85
C LYS A 76 -1.94 4.25 11.92
N SER A 77 -1.80 3.17 11.16
CA SER A 77 -0.61 2.92 10.33
C SER A 77 -0.62 3.74 9.05
N CYS A 78 0.57 4.13 8.61
CA CYS A 78 0.77 4.66 7.27
C CYS A 78 0.53 3.54 6.26
N VAL A 79 -0.30 3.77 5.24
CA VAL A 79 -0.57 2.77 4.21
C VAL A 79 0.07 3.19 2.89
N ILE A 80 0.95 2.33 2.39
CA ILE A 80 1.67 2.51 1.12
C ILE A 80 1.19 1.44 0.14
N VAL A 81 1.04 1.81 -1.13
CA VAL A 81 0.55 0.91 -2.18
C VAL A 81 1.60 0.80 -3.28
N ASP A 82 1.96 -0.43 -3.64
CA ASP A 82 2.84 -0.67 -4.78
C ASP A 82 2.15 -0.33 -6.10
N MET A 83 2.93 0.24 -7.00
CA MET A 83 2.54 0.41 -8.40
C MET A 83 2.93 -0.85 -9.18
N PRO A 84 1.98 -1.60 -9.75
CA PRO A 84 2.31 -2.83 -10.45
C PRO A 84 3.06 -2.58 -11.76
N PHE A 85 3.73 -3.62 -12.24
CA PHE A 85 4.48 -3.58 -13.49
C PHE A 85 3.63 -3.05 -14.65
N GLY A 86 4.21 -2.17 -15.45
CA GLY A 86 3.54 -1.58 -16.60
C GLY A 86 2.75 -0.30 -16.30
N THR A 87 2.69 0.14 -15.04
CA THR A 87 1.90 1.32 -14.67
C THR A 87 2.73 2.58 -14.45
N TYR A 88 4.07 2.47 -14.46
CA TYR A 88 4.95 3.63 -14.23
C TYR A 88 6.21 3.67 -15.10
N GLU A 89 6.51 2.61 -15.85
CA GLU A 89 7.76 2.52 -16.61
C GLU A 89 7.71 3.25 -17.95
N GLU A 90 6.52 3.40 -18.53
CA GLU A 90 6.36 3.95 -19.88
C GLU A 90 6.74 5.43 -19.98
N SER A 91 6.29 6.24 -18.99
CA SER A 91 6.54 7.68 -18.99
C SER A 91 6.27 8.27 -17.60
N VAL A 92 6.84 9.45 -17.36
CA VAL A 92 6.59 10.22 -16.14
C VAL A 92 5.09 10.59 -16.04
N GLU A 93 4.48 10.96 -17.15
CA GLU A 93 3.04 11.30 -17.18
C GLU A 93 2.17 10.12 -16.77
N LYS A 94 2.41 8.93 -17.33
CA LYS A 94 1.68 7.72 -16.97
C LYS A 94 1.88 7.35 -15.50
N ALA A 95 3.12 7.42 -15.03
CA ALA A 95 3.43 7.17 -13.63
C ALA A 95 2.65 8.10 -12.71
N PHE A 96 2.64 9.38 -13.02
CA PHE A 96 1.91 10.39 -12.24
C PHE A 96 0.39 10.13 -12.27
N MET A 97 -0.17 9.90 -13.44
CA MET A 97 -1.62 9.68 -13.59
C MET A 97 -2.08 8.43 -12.84
N ASN A 98 -1.34 7.35 -12.96
CA ASN A 98 -1.67 6.11 -12.27
C ASN A 98 -1.50 6.22 -10.76
N ALA A 99 -0.44 6.88 -10.29
CA ALA A 99 -0.24 7.13 -8.87
C ALA A 99 -1.35 8.05 -8.30
N ALA A 100 -1.70 9.09 -9.04
CA ALA A 100 -2.79 9.99 -8.64
C ALA A 100 -4.12 9.24 -8.52
N ARG A 101 -4.39 8.32 -9.46
CA ARG A 101 -5.58 7.47 -9.42
C ARG A 101 -5.60 6.60 -8.17
N VAL A 102 -4.50 5.94 -7.85
CA VAL A 102 -4.39 5.13 -6.64
C VAL A 102 -4.67 5.97 -5.40
N MET A 103 -4.03 7.13 -5.28
CA MET A 103 -4.21 8.01 -4.14
C MET A 103 -5.67 8.49 -3.99
N LYS A 104 -6.28 8.92 -5.10
CA LYS A 104 -7.66 9.43 -5.10
C LYS A 104 -8.68 8.35 -4.77
N GLU A 105 -8.51 7.15 -5.32
CA GLU A 105 -9.49 6.09 -5.15
C GLU A 105 -9.36 5.34 -3.84
N THR A 106 -8.18 5.32 -3.24
CA THR A 106 -7.93 4.54 -2.02
C THR A 106 -7.75 5.37 -0.76
N ASN A 107 -7.38 6.63 -0.91
CA ASN A 107 -6.99 7.49 0.21
C ASN A 107 -5.79 6.94 1.01
N CYS A 108 -4.88 6.23 0.33
CA CYS A 108 -3.64 5.76 0.93
C CYS A 108 -2.69 6.94 1.22
N ASN A 109 -1.62 6.68 1.98
CA ASN A 109 -0.67 7.72 2.37
C ASN A 109 0.48 7.89 1.37
N GLY A 110 0.66 6.91 0.48
CA GLY A 110 1.70 6.95 -0.53
C GLY A 110 1.74 5.71 -1.40
#